data_51694c9696f7719390e2840a6e12f759
#
_entry.id   51694c9696f7719390e2840a6e12f759
#
_cell.length_a   1.000
_cell.length_b   1.000
_cell.length_c   1.000
_cell.angle_alpha   90.00
_cell.angle_beta   90.00
_cell.angle_gamma   90.00
#
_symmetry.space_group_name_H-M   'P 1'
#
loop_
_entity.id
_entity.type
_entity.pdbx_description
1 polymer ?
#
loop_
_entity_poly.entity_id
_entity_poly.type
_entity_poly.pdbx_seq_one_letter_code
_entity_poly.pdbx_strand_id
1 'polypeptide(L)'
;MPHVFRLFAYGSCMNAASLSQTLGCEAQAYFLGPARLTGWRLRFNYPSTNGEDHFCNIVPDPLHSVFGALYQLPAAHRDAIREREAWHKGRYREELLPVAPLHGTEVPQPALVYVANVMSPHEGDPGARYARLVLEGALHCALPPSYIAEIEAQMRRLRGC
;
A
#
# COMPACT_ATOMS: atom_id res chain seq x y z
N MET A 1 -24.61 10.99 3.01
CA MET A 1 -23.89 9.73 2.72
C MET A 1 -22.66 10.05 1.91
N PRO A 2 -21.49 9.62 2.36
CA PRO A 2 -20.31 9.80 1.54
C PRO A 2 -20.39 8.91 0.31
N HIS A 3 -20.26 9.54 -0.86
CA HIS A 3 -20.19 8.83 -2.12
C HIS A 3 -18.75 8.51 -2.53
N VAL A 4 -17.81 8.85 -1.66
CA VAL A 4 -16.38 8.64 -1.87
C VAL A 4 -15.74 8.08 -0.61
N PHE A 5 -14.58 7.47 -0.77
CA PHE A 5 -13.72 7.09 0.36
C PHE A 5 -12.26 7.35 0.00
N ARG A 6 -11.44 7.57 1.01
CA ARG A 6 -10.00 7.72 0.82
C ARG A 6 -9.32 6.39 1.04
N LEU A 7 -8.37 6.06 0.16
CA LEU A 7 -7.56 4.85 0.22
C LEU A 7 -6.09 5.25 0.32
N PHE A 8 -5.40 4.70 1.30
CA PHE A 8 -3.95 4.83 1.41
C PHE A 8 -3.32 3.53 0.91
N ALA A 9 -2.61 3.59 -0.22
CA ALA A 9 -1.97 2.46 -0.86
C ALA A 9 -0.47 2.51 -0.63
N TYR A 10 0.10 1.46 -0.05
CA TYR A 10 1.52 1.42 0.29
C TYR A 10 2.30 0.31 -0.45
N GLY A 11 1.61 -0.55 -1.18
CA GLY A 11 2.19 -1.66 -1.92
C GLY A 11 1.90 -1.57 -3.42
N SER A 12 1.48 -2.67 -4.03
CA SER A 12 1.24 -2.72 -5.48
C SER A 12 0.11 -1.79 -5.96
N CYS A 13 -0.80 -1.39 -5.06
CA CYS A 13 -1.85 -0.42 -5.41
C CYS A 13 -1.31 0.98 -5.67
N MET A 14 -0.05 1.27 -5.34
CA MET A 14 0.60 2.50 -5.76
C MET A 14 0.87 2.51 -7.27
N ASN A 15 0.89 1.35 -7.89
CA ASN A 15 1.07 1.24 -9.34
C ASN A 15 -0.27 1.54 -10.02
N ALA A 16 -0.32 2.65 -10.75
CA ALA A 16 -1.56 3.12 -11.36
C ALA A 16 -2.15 2.12 -12.36
N ALA A 17 -1.29 1.46 -13.14
CA ALA A 17 -1.75 0.46 -14.11
C ALA A 17 -2.37 -0.75 -13.41
N SER A 18 -1.73 -1.21 -12.33
CA SER A 18 -2.24 -2.34 -11.54
C SER A 18 -3.58 -2.00 -10.87
N LEU A 19 -3.68 -0.81 -10.28
CA LEU A 19 -4.93 -0.38 -9.64
C LEU A 19 -6.03 -0.16 -10.67
N SER A 20 -5.70 0.40 -11.84
CA SER A 20 -6.67 0.61 -12.92
C SER A 20 -7.31 -0.69 -13.37
N GLN A 21 -6.54 -1.78 -13.44
CA GLN A 21 -7.10 -3.10 -13.76
C GLN A 21 -8.13 -3.53 -12.72
N THR A 22 -7.87 -3.31 -11.46
CA THR A 22 -8.79 -3.62 -10.37
C THR A 22 -10.07 -2.81 -10.47
N LEU A 23 -9.96 -1.51 -10.74
CA LEU A 23 -11.10 -0.60 -10.79
C LEU A 23 -11.89 -0.69 -12.09
N GLY A 24 -11.29 -1.18 -13.16
CA GLY A 24 -11.87 -1.15 -14.48
C GLY A 24 -11.95 0.23 -15.11
N CYS A 25 -11.15 1.17 -14.60
CA CYS A 25 -11.07 2.55 -15.10
C CYS A 25 -9.73 3.16 -14.72
N GLU A 26 -9.45 4.37 -15.20
CA GLU A 26 -8.18 5.06 -14.98
C GLU A 26 -8.03 5.51 -13.52
N ALA A 27 -7.12 4.87 -12.77
CA ALA A 27 -6.90 5.16 -11.35
C ALA A 27 -6.27 6.54 -11.13
N GLN A 28 -5.46 7.03 -12.06
CA GLN A 28 -4.75 8.30 -11.93
C GLN A 28 -5.71 9.48 -11.72
N ALA A 29 -6.93 9.39 -12.26
CA ALA A 29 -7.95 10.44 -12.10
C ALA A 29 -8.34 10.66 -10.63
N TYR A 30 -8.11 9.67 -9.76
CA TYR A 30 -8.48 9.73 -8.34
C TYR A 30 -7.29 9.95 -7.41
N PHE A 31 -6.09 10.08 -7.97
CA PHE A 31 -4.88 10.24 -7.18
C PHE A 31 -4.79 11.65 -6.57
N LEU A 32 -4.64 11.71 -5.24
CA LEU A 32 -4.52 12.97 -4.51
C LEU A 32 -3.07 13.38 -4.26
N GLY A 33 -2.14 12.44 -4.30
CA GLY A 33 -0.73 12.70 -4.06
C GLY A 33 -0.10 11.71 -3.11
N PRO A 34 1.22 11.85 -2.87
CA PRO A 34 1.90 11.04 -1.87
C PRO A 34 1.47 11.43 -0.46
N ALA A 35 1.50 10.47 0.46
CA ALA A 35 1.06 10.69 1.83
C ALA A 35 1.88 9.85 2.81
N ARG A 36 1.75 10.17 4.09
CA ARG A 36 2.52 9.53 5.17
C ARG A 36 1.58 8.99 6.23
N LEU A 37 1.87 7.77 6.67
CA LEU A 37 1.23 7.12 7.81
C LEU A 37 2.29 6.95 8.90
N THR A 38 2.20 7.73 9.95
CA THR A 38 3.15 7.72 11.07
C THR A 38 2.80 6.61 12.05
N GLY A 39 3.81 5.96 12.62
CA GLY A 39 3.62 4.94 13.65
C GLY A 39 3.46 3.53 13.10
N TRP A 40 3.85 3.33 11.85
CA TRP A 40 3.78 2.04 11.17
C TRP A 40 5.04 1.81 10.35
N ARG A 41 5.34 0.54 10.10
CA ARG A 41 6.52 0.13 9.35
C ARG A 41 6.14 -0.86 8.25
N LEU A 42 6.73 -0.70 7.07
CA LEU A 42 6.52 -1.61 5.95
C LEU A 42 7.29 -2.91 6.15
N ARG A 43 6.57 -4.03 6.00
CA ARG A 43 7.14 -5.37 6.06
C ARG A 43 6.69 -6.18 4.85
N PHE A 44 7.57 -7.05 4.37
CA PHE A 44 7.24 -8.02 3.31
C PHE A 44 6.97 -9.37 3.98
N ASN A 45 5.88 -9.45 4.72
CA ASN A 45 5.54 -10.61 5.53
C ASN A 45 4.14 -11.17 5.28
N TYR A 46 3.47 -10.72 4.21
CA TYR A 46 2.18 -11.29 3.82
C TYR A 46 2.45 -12.43 2.82
N PRO A 47 2.27 -13.72 3.25
CA PRO A 47 2.59 -14.84 2.37
C PRO A 47 1.56 -14.97 1.25
N SER A 48 2.03 -15.25 0.03
CA SER A 48 1.16 -15.66 -1.06
C SER A 48 0.50 -17.00 -0.73
N THR A 49 -0.54 -17.38 -1.48
CA THR A 49 -1.27 -18.62 -1.21
C THR A 49 -0.41 -19.87 -1.31
N ASN A 50 0.63 -19.86 -2.16
CA ASN A 50 1.58 -20.98 -2.26
C ASN A 50 2.78 -20.85 -1.31
N GLY A 51 2.87 -19.72 -0.56
CA GLY A 51 3.94 -19.48 0.40
C GLY A 51 5.29 -19.11 -0.20
N GLU A 52 5.38 -18.96 -1.51
CA GLU A 52 6.65 -18.67 -2.19
C GLU A 52 7.02 -17.18 -2.15
N ASP A 53 6.01 -16.30 -2.27
CA ASP A 53 6.21 -14.86 -2.29
C ASP A 53 5.71 -14.22 -1.01
N HIS A 54 6.29 -13.07 -0.67
CA HIS A 54 5.93 -12.30 0.53
C HIS A 54 5.64 -10.86 0.13
N PHE A 55 4.37 -10.49 0.21
CA PHE A 55 3.90 -9.18 -0.22
C PHE A 55 3.89 -8.16 0.92
N CYS A 56 3.58 -6.91 0.56
CA CYS A 56 3.57 -5.81 1.51
C CYS A 56 2.50 -5.97 2.57
N ASN A 57 2.88 -5.62 3.78
CA ASN A 57 2.03 -5.41 4.94
C ASN A 57 2.62 -4.27 5.75
N ILE A 58 1.89 -3.78 6.71
CA ILE A 58 2.40 -2.80 7.68
C ILE A 58 2.16 -3.32 9.10
N VAL A 59 3.08 -3.00 9.98
CA VAL A 59 2.99 -3.36 11.39
C VAL A 59 3.20 -2.12 12.25
N PRO A 60 2.59 -2.04 13.45
CA PRO A 60 2.81 -0.91 14.33
C PRO A 60 4.29 -0.76 14.70
N ASP A 61 4.80 0.45 14.56
CA ASP A 61 6.15 0.80 14.97
C ASP A 61 6.23 2.31 15.20
N PRO A 62 6.28 2.78 16.47
CA PRO A 62 6.20 4.21 16.78
C PRO A 62 7.38 5.02 16.25
N LEU A 63 8.48 4.37 15.87
CA LEU A 63 9.70 5.04 15.40
C LEU A 63 9.75 5.18 13.88
N HIS A 64 8.73 4.68 13.15
CA HIS A 64 8.75 4.64 11.70
C HIS A 64 7.52 5.30 11.09
N SER A 65 7.60 5.53 9.79
CA SER A 65 6.50 5.99 8.97
C SER A 65 6.47 5.20 7.68
N VAL A 66 5.27 4.98 7.17
CA VAL A 66 5.05 4.37 5.86
C VAL A 66 4.59 5.49 4.92
N PHE A 67 5.18 5.54 3.75
CA PHE A 67 4.76 6.47 2.69
C PHE A 67 4.02 5.69 1.61
N GLY A 68 3.07 6.34 0.99
CA GLY A 68 2.25 5.71 -0.04
C GLY A 68 1.44 6.72 -0.82
N ALA A 69 0.55 6.21 -1.65
CA ALA A 69 -0.34 6.99 -2.48
C ALA A 69 -1.68 7.18 -1.81
N LEU A 70 -2.18 8.40 -1.79
CA LEU A 70 -3.53 8.70 -1.32
C LEU A 70 -4.45 8.88 -2.51
N TYR A 71 -5.55 8.13 -2.51
CA TYR A 71 -6.60 8.21 -3.53
C TYR A 71 -7.91 8.63 -2.88
N GLN A 72 -8.75 9.32 -3.64
CA GLN A 72 -10.15 9.50 -3.29
C GLN A 72 -11.00 8.82 -4.36
N LEU A 73 -11.62 7.73 -3.99
CA LEU A 73 -12.32 6.85 -4.91
C LEU A 73 -13.82 6.92 -4.71
N PRO A 74 -14.62 6.81 -5.79
CA PRO A 74 -16.06 6.61 -5.65
C PRO A 74 -16.37 5.36 -4.82
N ALA A 75 -17.40 5.43 -3.99
CA ALA A 75 -17.79 4.33 -3.10
C ALA A 75 -18.06 3.03 -3.87
N ALA A 76 -18.49 3.14 -5.13
CA ALA A 76 -18.76 1.97 -5.98
C ALA A 76 -17.53 1.07 -6.21
N HIS A 77 -16.32 1.61 -6.02
CA HIS A 77 -15.08 0.84 -6.21
C HIS A 77 -14.63 0.05 -4.98
N ARG A 78 -15.31 0.23 -3.85
CA ARG A 78 -14.86 -0.40 -2.60
C ARG A 78 -14.86 -1.92 -2.67
N ASP A 79 -15.87 -2.52 -3.29
CA ASP A 79 -15.95 -3.98 -3.39
C ASP A 79 -14.82 -4.56 -4.26
N ALA A 80 -14.44 -3.87 -5.32
CA ALA A 80 -13.31 -4.31 -6.15
C ALA A 80 -11.99 -4.28 -5.38
N ILE A 81 -11.78 -3.25 -4.55
CA ILE A 81 -10.61 -3.18 -3.67
C ILE A 81 -10.63 -4.31 -2.64
N ARG A 82 -11.77 -4.56 -2.01
CA ARG A 82 -11.94 -5.65 -1.05
C ARG A 82 -11.62 -7.01 -1.67
N GLU A 83 -12.07 -7.24 -2.88
CA GLU A 83 -11.77 -8.49 -3.59
C GLU A 83 -10.28 -8.62 -3.87
N ARG A 84 -9.64 -7.56 -4.32
CA ARG A 84 -8.20 -7.53 -4.55
C ARG A 84 -7.40 -7.88 -3.28
N GLU A 85 -7.85 -7.35 -2.13
CA GLU A 85 -7.16 -7.54 -0.85
C GLU A 85 -7.62 -8.81 -0.12
N ALA A 86 -8.45 -9.62 -0.76
CA ALA A 86 -9.00 -10.85 -0.17
C ALA A 86 -9.65 -10.60 1.21
N TRP A 87 -10.35 -9.46 1.34
CA TRP A 87 -11.05 -9.08 2.57
C TRP A 87 -12.13 -10.08 2.94
N HIS A 88 -12.87 -10.58 1.95
CA HIS A 88 -13.92 -11.59 2.17
C HIS A 88 -13.37 -12.92 2.67
N LYS A 89 -12.10 -13.19 2.42
CA LYS A 89 -11.41 -14.40 2.90
C LYS A 89 -10.68 -14.18 4.22
N GLY A 90 -10.82 -12.97 4.80
CA GLY A 90 -10.18 -12.61 6.06
C GLY A 90 -8.67 -12.46 6.01
N ARG A 91 -8.08 -12.33 4.83
CA ARG A 91 -6.62 -12.23 4.71
C ARG A 91 -6.10 -10.84 5.04
N TYR A 92 -6.83 -9.78 4.64
CA TYR A 92 -6.58 -8.41 5.07
C TYR A 92 -7.82 -7.86 5.75
N ARG A 93 -7.62 -6.93 6.66
CA ARG A 93 -8.70 -6.17 7.30
C ARG A 93 -8.62 -4.72 6.90
N GLU A 94 -9.74 -4.04 6.99
CA GLU A 94 -9.84 -2.59 6.77
C GLU A 94 -9.66 -1.86 8.09
N GLU A 95 -8.78 -0.85 8.11
CA GLU A 95 -8.64 0.05 9.24
C GLU A 95 -8.72 1.49 8.73
N LEU A 96 -9.34 2.37 9.51
CA LEU A 96 -9.31 3.80 9.27
C LEU A 96 -8.18 4.38 10.11
N LEU A 97 -7.14 4.86 9.44
CA LEU A 97 -5.95 5.38 10.10
C LEU A 97 -5.68 6.81 9.67
N PRO A 98 -5.12 7.65 10.55
CA PRO A 98 -4.82 9.04 10.22
C PRO A 98 -3.63 9.11 9.25
N VAL A 99 -3.89 9.66 8.06
CA VAL A 99 -2.90 9.78 6.99
C VAL A 99 -2.76 11.26 6.64
N ALA A 100 -1.52 11.73 6.55
CA ALA A 100 -1.22 13.11 6.20
C ALA A 100 -0.72 13.21 4.76
N PRO A 101 -1.30 14.07 3.91
CA PRO A 101 -0.69 14.40 2.63
C PRO A 101 0.74 14.87 2.83
N LEU A 102 1.65 14.46 1.93
CA LEU A 102 3.06 14.84 2.03
C LEU A 102 3.29 16.32 1.76
N HIS A 103 2.48 16.88 0.85
CA HIS A 103 2.53 18.28 0.48
C HIS A 103 1.30 19.00 1.02
N GLY A 104 1.55 20.11 1.71
CA GLY A 104 0.49 20.89 2.33
C GLY A 104 0.66 20.99 3.83
N THR A 105 -0.31 21.61 4.48
CA THR A 105 -0.31 21.84 5.93
C THR A 105 -1.42 21.09 6.63
N GLU A 106 -1.98 20.09 5.97
CA GLU A 106 -3.17 19.41 6.47
C GLU A 106 -2.87 18.57 7.70
N VAL A 107 -3.82 18.62 8.61
CA VAL A 107 -3.92 17.69 9.72
C VAL A 107 -4.19 16.29 9.14
N PRO A 108 -3.61 15.23 9.72
CA PRO A 108 -3.91 13.87 9.27
C PRO A 108 -5.41 13.61 9.27
N GLN A 109 -5.90 12.97 8.20
CA GLN A 109 -7.30 12.62 8.01
C GLN A 109 -7.45 11.11 7.89
N PRO A 110 -8.58 10.54 8.34
CA PRO A 110 -8.80 9.10 8.21
C PRO A 110 -8.79 8.66 6.76
N ALA A 111 -8.05 7.60 6.49
CA ALA A 111 -8.07 6.91 5.21
C ALA A 111 -8.18 5.41 5.44
N LEU A 112 -8.78 4.72 4.50
CA LEU A 112 -8.89 3.27 4.54
C LEU A 112 -7.52 2.67 4.24
N VAL A 113 -7.06 1.78 5.12
CA VAL A 113 -5.78 1.10 4.99
C VAL A 113 -6.01 -0.39 5.17
N TYR A 114 -5.42 -1.20 4.30
CA TYR A 114 -5.53 -2.66 4.41
C TYR A 114 -4.33 -3.21 5.18
N VAL A 115 -4.61 -3.91 6.26
CA VAL A 115 -3.59 -4.49 7.15
C VAL A 115 -3.78 -6.00 7.18
N ALA A 116 -2.71 -6.76 7.03
CA ALA A 116 -2.80 -8.21 6.95
C ALA A 116 -3.21 -8.84 8.27
N ASN A 117 -4.13 -9.81 8.18
CA ASN A 117 -4.47 -10.71 9.28
C ASN A 117 -3.58 -11.96 9.25
N VAL A 118 -3.10 -12.32 8.06
CA VAL A 118 -2.24 -13.49 7.84
C VAL A 118 -0.82 -12.99 7.62
N MET A 119 0.10 -13.37 8.48
CA MET A 119 1.48 -12.91 8.42
C MET A 119 2.45 -14.06 8.63
N SER A 120 3.56 -14.03 7.89
CA SER A 120 4.70 -14.87 8.18
C SER A 120 5.48 -14.30 9.36
N PRO A 121 6.13 -15.14 10.19
CA PRO A 121 6.94 -14.66 11.31
C PRO A 121 8.16 -13.85 10.85
N HIS A 122 8.63 -14.09 9.63
CA HIS A 122 9.76 -13.39 9.03
C HIS A 122 9.38 -12.81 7.68
N GLU A 123 10.09 -11.75 7.29
CA GLU A 123 9.98 -11.22 5.93
C GLU A 123 10.60 -12.20 4.94
N GLY A 124 10.12 -12.17 3.70
CA GLY A 124 10.65 -13.01 2.63
C GLY A 124 10.65 -12.28 1.29
N ASP A 125 11.12 -12.99 0.27
CA ASP A 125 11.24 -12.47 -1.08
C ASP A 125 9.88 -12.09 -1.66
N PRO A 126 9.67 -10.82 -2.08
CA PRO A 126 8.41 -10.42 -2.69
C PRO A 126 8.22 -10.92 -4.13
N GLY A 127 9.27 -11.45 -4.74
CA GLY A 127 9.28 -11.80 -6.16
C GLY A 127 9.59 -10.61 -7.06
N ALA A 128 10.23 -10.88 -8.18
CA ALA A 128 10.72 -9.83 -9.09
C ALA A 128 9.59 -8.95 -9.63
N ARG A 129 8.48 -9.58 -10.03
CA ARG A 129 7.34 -8.84 -10.60
C ARG A 129 6.71 -7.91 -9.60
N TYR A 130 6.42 -8.40 -8.39
CA TYR A 130 5.81 -7.60 -7.34
C TYR A 130 6.73 -6.46 -6.89
N ALA A 131 8.01 -6.76 -6.71
CA ALA A 131 9.02 -5.75 -6.35
C ALA A 131 9.04 -4.61 -7.37
N ARG A 132 8.98 -4.93 -8.66
CA ARG A 132 8.94 -3.93 -9.72
C ARG A 132 7.67 -3.08 -9.64
N LEU A 133 6.50 -3.70 -9.42
CA LEU A 133 5.24 -2.97 -9.29
C LEU A 133 5.29 -1.96 -8.15
N VAL A 134 5.83 -2.37 -7.01
CA VAL A 134 5.96 -1.51 -5.84
C VAL A 134 6.90 -0.34 -6.14
N LEU A 135 8.07 -0.62 -6.70
CA LEU A 135 9.08 0.41 -6.97
C LEU A 135 8.61 1.40 -8.03
N GLU A 136 8.03 0.92 -9.13
CA GLU A 136 7.47 1.79 -10.16
C GLU A 136 6.36 2.68 -9.60
N GLY A 137 5.50 2.11 -8.75
CA GLY A 137 4.44 2.86 -8.09
C GLY A 137 4.98 3.95 -7.18
N ALA A 138 5.99 3.62 -6.37
CA ALA A 138 6.62 4.58 -5.46
C ALA A 138 7.26 5.75 -6.22
N LEU A 139 7.94 5.46 -7.31
CA LEU A 139 8.55 6.48 -8.18
C LEU A 139 7.48 7.36 -8.84
N HIS A 140 6.46 6.74 -9.40
CA HIS A 140 5.38 7.47 -10.07
C HIS A 140 4.60 8.37 -9.12
N CYS A 141 4.37 7.91 -7.89
CA CYS A 141 3.66 8.67 -6.86
C CYS A 141 4.52 9.74 -6.20
N ALA A 142 5.78 9.84 -6.58
CA ALA A 142 6.73 10.82 -6.04
C ALA A 142 6.92 10.72 -4.53
N LEU A 143 7.06 9.51 -4.02
CA LEU A 143 7.40 9.30 -2.62
C LEU A 143 8.79 9.89 -2.32
N PRO A 144 9.11 10.21 -1.05
CA PRO A 144 10.43 10.75 -0.72
C PRO A 144 11.55 9.84 -1.23
N PRO A 145 12.56 10.39 -1.90
CA PRO A 145 13.67 9.59 -2.43
C PRO A 145 14.38 8.72 -1.39
N SER A 146 14.51 9.22 -0.15
CA SER A 146 15.10 8.44 0.93
C SER A 146 14.28 7.21 1.27
N TYR A 147 12.95 7.33 1.27
CA TYR A 147 12.06 6.20 1.52
C TYR A 147 12.12 5.19 0.38
N ILE A 148 12.14 5.66 -0.87
CA ILE A 148 12.27 4.78 -2.05
C ILE A 148 13.58 3.99 -1.95
N ALA A 149 14.68 4.65 -1.58
CA ALA A 149 15.97 3.99 -1.40
C ALA A 149 15.92 2.92 -0.29
N GLU A 150 15.22 3.20 0.80
CA GLU A 150 15.04 2.24 1.90
C GLU A 150 14.28 1.00 1.47
N ILE A 151 13.14 1.17 0.77
CA ILE A 151 12.36 0.02 0.34
C ILE A 151 13.07 -0.77 -0.76
N GLU A 152 13.80 -0.09 -1.64
CA GLU A 152 14.60 -0.77 -2.65
C GLU A 152 15.69 -1.63 -2.00
N ALA A 153 16.40 -1.08 -1.00
CA ALA A 153 17.40 -1.83 -0.26
C ALA A 153 16.80 -3.01 0.49
N GLN A 154 15.62 -2.81 1.09
CA GLN A 154 14.89 -3.87 1.80
C GLN A 154 14.53 -5.01 0.85
N MET A 155 13.94 -4.70 -0.31
CA MET A 155 13.58 -5.71 -1.30
C MET A 155 14.80 -6.43 -1.86
N ARG A 156 15.88 -5.69 -2.13
CA ARG A 156 17.13 -6.28 -2.63
C ARG A 156 17.69 -7.29 -1.62
N ARG A 157 17.73 -6.93 -0.36
CA ARG A 157 18.20 -7.82 0.72
C ARG A 157 17.33 -9.08 0.80
N LEU A 158 16.01 -8.94 0.73
CA LEU A 158 15.08 -10.06 0.83
C LEU A 158 15.14 -10.98 -0.40
N ARG A 159 15.53 -10.44 -1.54
CA ARG A 159 15.70 -11.21 -2.77
C ARG A 159 17.10 -11.82 -2.91
N GLY A 160 18.00 -11.56 -1.98
CA GLY A 160 19.33 -12.09 -1.99
C GLY A 160 20.25 -11.46 -3.03
N CYS A 161 19.98 -10.22 -3.42
CA CYS A 161 20.77 -9.50 -4.43
C CYS A 161 21.82 -8.60 -3.81
#